data_a16bd8bd5b574d5f3383540e47c0f70a
#
_entry.id   a16bd8bd5b574d5f3383540e47c0f70a
#
_cell.length_a   1.000
_cell.length_b   1.000
_cell.length_c   1.000
_cell.angle_alpha   90.00
_cell.angle_beta   90.00
_cell.angle_gamma   90.00
#
_symmetry.space_group_name_H-M   'P 1'
#
loop_
_entity.id
_entity.type
_entity.pdbx_description
1 polymer ?
#
loop_
_entity_poly.entity_id
_entity_poly.type
_entity_poly.pdbx_seq_one_letter_code
_entity_poly.pdbx_strand_id
1 'polypeptide(L)'
;PWIFTGMAVYQSFISDSKLWETYTIPKAFMVYSIASIVTLFSSGYLVDKFTSRKLIPIMNVPLLLAMVVLFYSKQEFSAYFFLGLIGISNGFGNILGSSTWAEIYGVKYIGSIKALTTAFMVFSTALGTAVFGILIDNDFTIENIAFICGSYILISISILILFRKTLEPIKLEN
;
A
#
# COMPACT_ATOMS: atom_id res chain seq x y z
N PRO A 1 0.86 0.48 -5.21
CA PRO A 1 0.97 1.90 -5.65
C PRO A 1 -0.37 2.46 -6.10
N TRP A 2 -1.08 1.82 -7.07
CA TRP A 2 -2.27 2.38 -7.70
C TRP A 2 -3.40 2.75 -6.73
N ILE A 3 -3.69 1.92 -5.72
CA ILE A 3 -4.72 2.20 -4.70
C ILE A 3 -4.34 3.45 -3.89
N PHE A 4 -3.10 3.52 -3.42
CA PHE A 4 -2.63 4.69 -2.65
C PHE A 4 -2.75 5.97 -3.47
N THR A 5 -2.31 5.95 -4.73
CA THR A 5 -2.37 7.13 -5.60
C THR A 5 -3.83 7.53 -5.89
N GLY A 6 -4.70 6.56 -6.20
CA GLY A 6 -6.12 6.84 -6.39
C GLY A 6 -6.75 7.49 -5.16
N MET A 7 -6.52 6.94 -3.97
CA MET A 7 -7.02 7.51 -2.71
C MET A 7 -6.45 8.90 -2.42
N ALA A 8 -5.17 9.14 -2.73
CA ALA A 8 -4.54 10.44 -2.51
C ALA A 8 -5.00 11.52 -3.49
N VAL A 9 -5.22 11.16 -4.75
CA VAL A 9 -5.70 12.11 -5.78
C VAL A 9 -7.17 12.48 -5.55
N TYR A 10 -8.01 11.48 -5.21
CA TYR A 10 -9.44 11.67 -5.02
C TYR A 10 -9.85 11.86 -3.55
N GLN A 11 -8.95 12.40 -2.72
CA GLN A 11 -9.19 12.64 -1.29
C GLN A 11 -10.37 13.56 -1.02
N SER A 12 -10.63 14.55 -1.89
CA SER A 12 -11.80 15.44 -1.78
C SER A 12 -13.09 14.65 -1.95
N PHE A 13 -13.16 13.78 -2.97
CA PHE A 13 -14.30 12.91 -3.18
C PHE A 13 -14.56 11.99 -1.96
N ILE A 14 -13.50 11.47 -1.33
CA ILE A 14 -13.61 10.64 -0.12
C ILE A 14 -14.20 11.50 1.04
N SER A 15 -13.66 12.70 1.25
CA SER A 15 -14.12 13.62 2.30
C SER A 15 -15.59 13.97 2.13
N ASP A 16 -16.00 14.36 0.91
CA ASP A 16 -17.36 14.75 0.60
C ASP A 16 -18.33 13.57 0.73
N SER A 17 -17.95 12.39 0.24
CA SER A 17 -18.76 11.16 0.34
C SER A 17 -18.97 10.71 1.79
N LYS A 18 -18.03 10.99 2.68
CA LYS A 18 -18.09 10.63 4.12
C LYS A 18 -18.63 11.77 4.98
N LEU A 19 -18.89 12.93 4.40
CA LEU A 19 -19.33 14.15 5.10
C LEU A 19 -18.34 14.58 6.20
N TRP A 20 -17.04 14.43 5.94
CA TRP A 20 -15.98 14.87 6.85
C TRP A 20 -15.74 16.38 6.67
N GLU A 21 -15.31 17.05 7.74
CA GLU A 21 -14.91 18.45 7.63
C GLU A 21 -13.74 18.64 6.66
N THR A 22 -13.71 19.79 5.98
CA THR A 22 -12.70 20.12 4.96
C THR A 22 -11.26 19.95 5.42
N TYR A 23 -10.99 20.16 6.70
CA TYR A 23 -9.63 20.06 7.26
C TYR A 23 -9.32 18.70 7.90
N THR A 24 -10.23 17.75 7.90
CA THR A 24 -10.01 16.42 8.52
C THR A 24 -8.93 15.63 7.81
N ILE A 25 -8.97 15.55 6.48
CA ILE A 25 -7.94 14.85 5.71
C ILE A 25 -6.56 15.49 5.85
N PRO A 26 -6.37 16.83 5.71
CA PRO A 26 -5.09 17.47 6.00
C PRO A 26 -4.54 17.17 7.39
N LYS A 27 -5.39 17.19 8.43
CA LYS A 27 -4.98 16.83 9.79
C LYS A 27 -4.57 15.34 9.90
N ALA A 28 -5.33 14.46 9.26
CA ALA A 28 -5.06 13.02 9.27
C ALA A 28 -3.78 12.64 8.50
N PHE A 29 -3.31 13.48 7.55
CA PHE A 29 -1.99 13.32 6.92
C PHE A 29 -0.82 13.46 7.90
N MET A 30 -0.99 14.16 9.02
CA MET A 30 0.02 14.17 10.08
C MET A 30 0.18 12.77 10.69
N VAL A 31 -0.96 12.09 10.94
CA VAL A 31 -0.95 10.70 11.45
C VAL A 31 -0.33 9.75 10.44
N TYR A 32 -0.68 9.88 9.15
CA TYR A 32 -0.04 9.15 8.05
C TYR A 32 1.48 9.30 8.07
N SER A 33 1.97 10.53 8.16
CA SER A 33 3.40 10.82 8.12
C SER A 33 4.14 10.22 9.31
N ILE A 34 3.61 10.40 10.53
CA ILE A 34 4.18 9.82 11.74
C ILE A 34 4.18 8.29 11.67
N ALA A 35 3.06 7.69 11.29
CA ALA A 35 2.93 6.24 11.15
C ALA A 35 3.90 5.68 10.11
N SER A 36 4.05 6.36 8.96
CA SER A 36 4.97 5.97 7.90
C SER A 36 6.43 6.01 8.37
N ILE A 37 6.85 7.08 9.05
CA ILE A 37 8.20 7.24 9.57
C ILE A 37 8.51 6.17 10.63
N VAL A 38 7.63 6.02 11.63
CA VAL A 38 7.80 5.01 12.69
C VAL A 38 7.90 3.62 12.10
N THR A 39 7.04 3.29 11.13
CA THR A 39 7.05 1.99 10.48
C THR A 39 8.28 1.80 9.60
N LEU A 40 8.76 2.83 8.92
CA LEU A 40 9.98 2.78 8.11
C LEU A 40 11.18 2.34 8.98
N PHE A 41 11.40 2.98 10.14
CA PHE A 41 12.48 2.61 11.05
C PHE A 41 12.28 1.22 11.66
N SER A 42 11.07 0.90 12.09
CA SER A 42 10.75 -0.41 12.68
C SER A 42 10.88 -1.54 11.67
N SER A 43 10.53 -1.31 10.40
CA SER A 43 10.60 -2.33 9.34
C SER A 43 12.05 -2.69 8.99
N GLY A 44 13.00 -1.77 9.09
CA GLY A 44 14.42 -2.08 8.95
C GLY A 44 14.85 -3.15 9.94
N TYR A 45 14.57 -2.93 11.23
CA TYR A 45 14.87 -3.90 12.28
C TYR A 45 14.15 -5.26 12.09
N LEU A 46 12.89 -5.22 11.63
CA LEU A 46 12.12 -6.44 11.37
C LEU A 46 12.68 -7.24 10.19
N VAL A 47 13.15 -6.58 9.14
CA VAL A 47 13.79 -7.24 7.99
C VAL A 47 15.07 -7.95 8.40
N ASP A 48 15.90 -7.30 9.21
CA ASP A 48 17.14 -7.90 9.73
C ASP A 48 16.86 -9.15 10.56
N LYS A 49 15.75 -9.18 11.31
CA LYS A 49 15.38 -10.30 12.18
C LYS A 49 14.62 -11.42 11.48
N PHE A 50 13.70 -11.09 10.56
CA PHE A 50 12.71 -12.05 10.02
C PHE A 50 12.84 -12.36 8.53
N THR A 51 13.75 -11.71 7.82
CA THR A 51 13.86 -11.78 6.35
C THR A 51 12.70 -11.06 5.62
N SER A 52 13.02 -10.25 4.61
CA SER A 52 12.02 -9.42 3.93
C SER A 52 10.90 -10.23 3.28
N ARG A 53 11.21 -11.41 2.73
CA ARG A 53 10.24 -12.31 2.07
C ARG A 53 9.12 -12.81 2.98
N LYS A 54 9.39 -13.00 4.26
CA LYS A 54 8.35 -13.39 5.23
C LYS A 54 7.41 -12.25 5.56
N LEU A 55 7.88 -11.02 5.41
CA LEU A 55 7.16 -9.80 5.77
C LEU A 55 6.32 -9.25 4.61
N ILE A 56 6.61 -9.61 3.34
CA ILE A 56 5.88 -9.11 2.17
C ILE A 56 4.35 -9.28 2.29
N PRO A 57 3.78 -10.45 2.66
CA PRO A 57 2.33 -10.56 2.80
C PRO A 57 1.77 -9.64 3.88
N ILE A 58 2.55 -9.42 4.94
CA ILE A 58 2.13 -8.64 6.11
C ILE A 58 2.04 -7.14 5.76
N MET A 59 2.86 -6.63 4.84
CA MET A 59 2.85 -5.20 4.48
C MET A 59 1.51 -4.72 3.90
N ASN A 60 0.74 -5.62 3.28
CA ASN A 60 -0.55 -5.30 2.69
C ASN A 60 -1.72 -5.40 3.69
N VAL A 61 -1.52 -6.01 4.85
CA VAL A 61 -2.56 -6.15 5.88
C VAL A 61 -3.05 -4.80 6.40
N PRO A 62 -2.19 -3.83 6.75
CA PRO A 62 -2.67 -2.51 7.16
C PRO A 62 -3.47 -1.81 6.06
N LEU A 63 -3.08 -1.95 4.78
CA LEU A 63 -3.81 -1.38 3.66
C LEU A 63 -5.20 -2.01 3.51
N LEU A 64 -5.32 -3.34 3.73
CA LEU A 64 -6.61 -4.02 3.75
C LEU A 64 -7.50 -3.49 4.88
N LEU A 65 -6.95 -3.35 6.08
CA LEU A 65 -7.68 -2.79 7.22
C LEU A 65 -8.12 -1.35 6.95
N ALA A 66 -7.31 -0.55 6.26
CA ALA A 66 -7.69 0.79 5.83
C ALA A 66 -8.95 0.76 4.92
N MET A 67 -9.02 -0.18 3.97
CA MET A 67 -10.22 -0.34 3.13
C MET A 67 -11.44 -0.77 3.94
N VAL A 68 -11.28 -1.64 4.93
CA VAL A 68 -12.37 -2.04 5.84
C VAL A 68 -12.86 -0.85 6.66
N VAL A 69 -11.96 -0.02 7.20
CA VAL A 69 -12.33 1.21 7.92
C VAL A 69 -13.08 2.16 6.99
N LEU A 70 -12.61 2.36 5.77
CA LEU A 70 -13.25 3.24 4.80
C LEU A 70 -14.64 2.72 4.38
N PHE A 71 -14.80 1.40 4.29
CA PHE A 71 -16.09 0.77 3.94
C PHE A 71 -17.14 0.95 5.03
N TYR A 72 -16.82 0.65 6.27
CA TYR A 72 -17.81 0.58 7.36
C TYR A 72 -18.02 1.91 8.09
N SER A 73 -16.99 2.76 8.19
CA SER A 73 -17.02 3.92 9.06
C SER A 73 -17.35 5.19 8.30
N LYS A 74 -18.29 5.98 8.87
CA LYS A 74 -18.63 7.33 8.39
C LYS A 74 -18.12 8.41 9.35
N GLN A 75 -17.68 8.02 10.55
CA GLN A 75 -17.24 8.97 11.56
C GLN A 75 -15.96 9.67 11.12
N GLU A 76 -15.85 10.94 11.43
CA GLU A 76 -14.70 11.77 11.09
C GLU A 76 -13.39 11.23 11.65
N PHE A 77 -13.42 10.66 12.86
CA PHE A 77 -12.27 10.04 13.49
C PHE A 77 -11.69 8.86 12.70
N SER A 78 -12.50 8.22 11.87
CA SER A 78 -12.04 7.12 11.00
C SER A 78 -11.04 7.56 9.94
N ALA A 79 -11.00 8.83 9.55
CA ALA A 79 -10.00 9.37 8.65
C ALA A 79 -8.57 9.22 9.19
N TYR A 80 -8.39 9.42 10.49
CA TYR A 80 -7.08 9.26 11.15
C TYR A 80 -6.63 7.80 11.15
N PHE A 81 -7.52 6.85 11.41
CA PHE A 81 -7.22 5.42 11.31
C PHE A 81 -6.94 5.01 9.87
N PHE A 82 -7.77 5.44 8.93
CA PHE A 82 -7.61 5.16 7.51
C PHE A 82 -6.24 5.60 7.01
N LEU A 83 -5.88 6.89 7.20
CA LEU A 83 -4.59 7.41 6.77
C LEU A 83 -3.42 6.84 7.58
N GLY A 84 -3.59 6.61 8.88
CA GLY A 84 -2.58 5.96 9.71
C GLY A 84 -2.23 4.55 9.23
N LEU A 85 -3.23 3.74 8.90
CA LEU A 85 -3.03 2.38 8.35
C LEU A 85 -2.37 2.41 6.97
N ILE A 86 -2.72 3.37 6.11
CA ILE A 86 -2.03 3.59 4.84
C ILE A 86 -0.57 3.97 5.08
N GLY A 87 -0.29 4.84 6.06
CA GLY A 87 1.06 5.22 6.46
C GLY A 87 1.91 4.02 6.89
N ILE A 88 1.35 3.13 7.71
CA ILE A 88 2.00 1.87 8.10
C ILE A 88 2.34 1.02 6.87
N SER A 89 1.37 0.80 5.98
CA SER A 89 1.59 0.02 4.76
C SER A 89 2.67 0.65 3.87
N ASN A 90 2.69 1.97 3.74
CA ASN A 90 3.68 2.69 2.95
C ASN A 90 5.09 2.59 3.57
N GLY A 91 5.22 2.72 4.90
CA GLY A 91 6.48 2.53 5.61
C GLY A 91 7.08 1.14 5.37
N PHE A 92 6.29 0.09 5.50
CA PHE A 92 6.71 -1.28 5.16
C PHE A 92 7.10 -1.41 3.68
N GLY A 93 6.30 -0.89 2.77
CA GLY A 93 6.52 -1.00 1.34
C GLY A 93 7.85 -0.42 0.86
N ASN A 94 8.29 0.68 1.46
CA ASN A 94 9.57 1.34 1.11
C ASN A 94 10.79 0.48 1.43
N ILE A 95 10.82 -0.18 2.59
CA ILE A 95 11.94 -1.04 3.00
C ILE A 95 11.85 -2.41 2.33
N LEU A 96 10.68 -3.07 2.41
CA LEU A 96 10.52 -4.43 1.90
C LEU A 96 10.70 -4.50 0.39
N GLY A 97 10.24 -3.47 -0.34
CA GLY A 97 10.42 -3.40 -1.79
C GLY A 97 11.89 -3.41 -2.20
N SER A 98 12.77 -2.74 -1.45
CA SER A 98 14.21 -2.72 -1.75
C SER A 98 14.92 -3.98 -1.26
N SER A 99 14.66 -4.38 -0.01
CA SER A 99 15.34 -5.51 0.64
C SER A 99 15.02 -6.84 -0.04
N THR A 100 13.77 -7.04 -0.47
CA THR A 100 13.35 -8.27 -1.14
C THR A 100 14.09 -8.51 -2.44
N TRP A 101 14.25 -7.47 -3.27
CA TRP A 101 14.98 -7.61 -4.52
C TRP A 101 16.46 -7.89 -4.30
N ALA A 102 17.06 -7.28 -3.26
CA ALA A 102 18.45 -7.57 -2.88
C ALA A 102 18.62 -9.01 -2.39
N GLU A 103 17.65 -9.56 -1.64
CA GLU A 103 17.67 -10.93 -1.15
C GLU A 103 17.50 -11.98 -2.26
N ILE A 104 16.66 -11.69 -3.28
CA ILE A 104 16.36 -12.66 -4.36
C ILE A 104 17.45 -12.66 -5.43
N TYR A 105 17.87 -11.48 -5.87
CA TYR A 105 18.74 -11.34 -7.05
C TYR A 105 20.17 -10.89 -6.72
N GLY A 106 20.45 -10.64 -5.44
CA GLY A 106 21.73 -10.07 -5.01
C GLY A 106 21.88 -8.59 -5.34
N VAL A 107 22.96 -7.99 -4.83
CA VAL A 107 23.22 -6.54 -4.99
C VAL A 107 23.74 -6.17 -6.37
N LYS A 108 24.30 -7.10 -7.14
CA LYS A 108 24.95 -6.83 -8.45
C LYS A 108 24.01 -6.21 -9.48
N TYR A 109 22.74 -6.66 -9.50
CA TYR A 109 21.74 -6.26 -10.50
C TYR A 109 20.65 -5.35 -9.94
N ILE A 110 20.78 -4.90 -8.69
CA ILE A 110 19.72 -4.17 -7.98
C ILE A 110 19.33 -2.85 -8.67
N GLY A 111 20.30 -2.17 -9.32
CA GLY A 111 20.03 -0.95 -10.06
C GLY A 111 19.05 -1.16 -11.22
N SER A 112 19.31 -2.17 -12.06
CA SER A 112 18.45 -2.51 -13.20
C SER A 112 17.06 -2.97 -12.76
N ILE A 113 17.00 -3.79 -11.70
CA ILE A 113 15.74 -4.27 -11.14
C ILE A 113 14.94 -3.11 -10.56
N LYS A 114 15.56 -2.22 -9.82
CA LYS A 114 14.90 -1.01 -9.31
C LYS A 114 14.40 -0.10 -10.41
N ALA A 115 15.17 0.10 -11.47
CA ALA A 115 14.74 0.89 -12.62
C ALA A 115 13.46 0.33 -13.24
N LEU A 116 13.44 -0.99 -13.48
CA LEU A 116 12.27 -1.69 -14.05
C LEU A 116 11.06 -1.62 -13.11
N THR A 117 11.23 -1.93 -11.83
CA THR A 117 10.15 -1.89 -10.84
C THR A 117 9.61 -0.49 -10.62
N THR A 118 10.47 0.54 -10.68
CA THR A 118 10.05 1.95 -10.61
C THR A 118 9.24 2.33 -11.83
N ALA A 119 9.64 1.90 -13.04
CA ALA A 119 8.85 2.14 -14.25
C ALA A 119 7.44 1.53 -14.15
N PHE A 120 7.33 0.27 -13.70
CA PHE A 120 6.03 -0.36 -13.44
C PHE A 120 5.23 0.35 -12.33
N MET A 121 5.91 0.86 -11.31
CA MET A 121 5.26 1.62 -10.24
C MET A 121 4.67 2.93 -10.78
N VAL A 122 5.39 3.68 -11.59
CA VAL A 122 4.90 4.92 -12.23
C VAL A 122 3.70 4.62 -13.13
N PHE A 123 3.80 3.58 -13.96
CA PHE A 123 2.66 3.15 -14.79
C PHE A 123 1.44 2.75 -13.95
N SER A 124 1.67 2.01 -12.87
CA SER A 124 0.62 1.62 -11.92
C SER A 124 -0.04 2.82 -11.24
N THR A 125 0.70 3.90 -10.94
CA THR A 125 0.12 5.12 -10.36
C THR A 125 -0.78 5.85 -11.36
N ALA A 126 -0.36 5.93 -12.62
CA ALA A 126 -1.18 6.52 -13.69
C ALA A 126 -2.48 5.72 -13.91
N LEU A 127 -2.37 4.38 -13.97
CA LEU A 127 -3.55 3.51 -14.04
C LEU A 127 -4.47 3.69 -12.84
N GLY A 128 -3.91 3.83 -11.64
CA GLY A 128 -4.69 4.05 -10.42
C GLY A 128 -5.57 5.28 -10.52
N THR A 129 -4.99 6.40 -10.93
CA THR A 129 -5.74 7.65 -11.13
C THR A 129 -6.85 7.50 -12.17
N ALA A 130 -6.54 6.86 -13.30
CA ALA A 130 -7.52 6.63 -14.37
C ALA A 130 -8.68 5.70 -13.92
N VAL A 131 -8.37 4.59 -13.26
CA VAL A 131 -9.37 3.64 -12.76
C VAL A 131 -10.29 4.29 -11.74
N PHE A 132 -9.74 5.06 -10.79
CA PHE A 132 -10.57 5.78 -9.82
C PHE A 132 -11.46 6.83 -10.50
N GLY A 133 -10.94 7.58 -11.48
CA GLY A 133 -11.75 8.53 -12.25
C GLY A 133 -12.91 7.83 -12.94
N ILE A 134 -12.66 6.74 -13.66
CA ILE A 134 -13.71 5.96 -14.35
C ILE A 134 -14.76 5.43 -13.36
N LEU A 135 -14.36 4.92 -12.20
CA LEU A 135 -15.30 4.44 -11.20
C LEU A 135 -16.19 5.58 -10.67
N ILE A 136 -15.60 6.75 -10.38
CA ILE A 136 -16.32 7.92 -9.87
C ILE A 136 -17.27 8.47 -10.94
N ASP A 137 -16.83 8.56 -12.19
CA ASP A 137 -17.64 9.03 -13.33
C ASP A 137 -18.83 8.10 -13.64
N ASN A 138 -18.75 6.84 -13.22
CA ASN A 138 -19.84 5.86 -13.30
C ASN A 138 -20.64 5.73 -11.99
N ASP A 139 -20.65 6.76 -11.15
CA ASP A 139 -21.44 6.86 -9.91
C ASP A 139 -21.13 5.77 -8.85
N PHE A 140 -19.94 5.17 -8.90
CA PHE A 140 -19.53 4.24 -7.83
C PHE A 140 -19.31 5.00 -6.53
N THR A 141 -19.97 4.55 -5.47
CA THR A 141 -19.79 5.11 -4.13
C THR A 141 -18.41 4.77 -3.56
N ILE A 142 -17.96 5.54 -2.58
CA ILE A 142 -16.66 5.29 -1.94
C ILE A 142 -16.61 3.90 -1.25
N GLU A 143 -17.75 3.39 -0.78
CA GLU A 143 -17.89 2.06 -0.24
C GLU A 143 -17.63 0.99 -1.32
N ASN A 144 -18.20 1.16 -2.51
CA ASN A 144 -17.97 0.24 -3.64
C ASN A 144 -16.49 0.25 -4.07
N ILE A 145 -15.88 1.43 -4.14
CA ILE A 145 -14.46 1.57 -4.45
C ILE A 145 -13.59 0.90 -3.37
N ALA A 146 -13.90 1.12 -2.09
CA ALA A 146 -13.20 0.48 -0.98
C ALA A 146 -13.34 -1.04 -1.02
N PHE A 147 -14.50 -1.58 -1.39
CA PHE A 147 -14.74 -3.02 -1.55
C PHE A 147 -13.92 -3.61 -2.70
N ILE A 148 -13.89 -2.95 -3.86
CA ILE A 148 -13.07 -3.37 -5.02
C ILE A 148 -11.59 -3.39 -4.65
N CYS A 149 -11.09 -2.32 -4.04
CA CYS A 149 -9.71 -2.22 -3.58
C CYS A 149 -9.38 -3.28 -2.52
N GLY A 150 -10.26 -3.49 -1.55
CA GLY A 150 -10.11 -4.51 -0.51
C GLY A 150 -10.06 -5.91 -1.09
N SER A 151 -10.93 -6.23 -2.03
CA SER A 151 -10.94 -7.52 -2.74
C SER A 151 -9.64 -7.76 -3.51
N TYR A 152 -9.14 -6.74 -4.22
CA TYR A 152 -7.87 -6.82 -4.92
C TYR A 152 -6.70 -7.07 -3.93
N ILE A 153 -6.69 -6.39 -2.79
CA ILE A 153 -5.65 -6.57 -1.77
C ILE A 153 -5.71 -8.00 -1.19
N LEU A 154 -6.91 -8.52 -0.91
CA LEU A 154 -7.10 -9.90 -0.43
C LEU A 154 -6.55 -10.92 -1.43
N ILE A 155 -6.88 -10.78 -2.70
CA ILE A 155 -6.36 -11.64 -3.78
C ILE A 155 -4.83 -11.54 -3.83
N SER A 156 -4.28 -10.33 -3.76
CA SER A 156 -2.83 -10.11 -3.76
C SER A 156 -2.14 -10.79 -2.57
N ILE A 157 -2.68 -10.66 -1.36
CA ILE A 157 -2.17 -11.32 -0.15
C ILE A 157 -2.23 -12.85 -0.32
N SER A 158 -3.36 -13.38 -0.82
CA SER A 158 -3.55 -14.82 -1.04
C SER A 158 -2.52 -15.37 -2.03
N ILE A 159 -2.29 -14.68 -3.14
CA ILE A 159 -1.27 -15.05 -4.12
C ILE A 159 0.14 -15.06 -3.49
N LEU A 160 0.48 -14.01 -2.74
CA LEU A 160 1.79 -13.91 -2.08
C LEU A 160 2.02 -15.03 -1.05
N ILE A 161 0.98 -15.45 -0.34
CA ILE A 161 1.05 -16.56 0.62
C ILE A 161 1.23 -17.90 -0.12
N LEU A 162 0.46 -18.14 -1.18
CA LEU A 162 0.51 -19.38 -1.97
C LEU A 162 1.87 -19.57 -2.64
N PHE A 163 2.42 -18.50 -3.23
CA PHE A 163 3.70 -18.53 -3.93
C PHE A 163 4.91 -18.24 -3.06
N ARG A 164 4.73 -18.15 -1.74
CA ARG A 164 5.83 -17.85 -0.79
C ARG A 164 7.02 -18.79 -0.91
N LYS A 165 6.79 -20.08 -1.20
CA LYS A 165 7.85 -21.09 -1.39
C LYS A 165 8.67 -20.85 -2.66
N THR A 166 8.07 -20.30 -3.69
CA THR A 166 8.74 -20.00 -4.98
C THR A 166 9.66 -18.78 -4.90
N LEU A 167 9.55 -17.98 -3.84
CA LEU A 167 10.41 -16.83 -3.56
C LEU A 167 11.72 -17.23 -2.85
N GLU A 168 12.12 -18.51 -2.87
CA GLU A 168 13.43 -18.94 -2.36
C GLU A 168 14.55 -18.36 -3.21
N PRO A 169 15.72 -18.00 -2.60
CA PRO A 169 16.83 -17.42 -3.35
C PRO A 169 17.30 -18.41 -4.40
N ILE A 170 17.51 -17.87 -5.60
CA ILE A 170 18.23 -18.63 -6.63
C ILE A 170 19.63 -18.87 -6.05
N LYS A 171 19.96 -20.13 -5.71
CA LYS A 171 21.35 -20.52 -5.40
C LYS A 171 22.14 -20.30 -6.70
N LEU A 172 22.82 -19.18 -6.80
CA LEU A 172 23.84 -18.99 -7.81
C LEU A 172 24.97 -19.99 -7.43
N GLU A 173 25.05 -21.10 -8.14
CA GLU A 173 26.25 -21.95 -8.11
C GLU A 173 27.41 -21.06 -8.54
N ASN A 174 28.42 -20.98 -7.65
CA ASN A 174 29.69 -20.30 -7.88
C ASN A 174 30.51 -21.05 -8.92
#